data_15cfbd4804e92a60a4911d4de4d515a0
#
_entry.id   15cfbd4804e92a60a4911d4de4d515a0
#
_cell.length_a   1.000
_cell.length_b   1.000
_cell.length_c   1.000
_cell.angle_alpha   90.00
_cell.angle_beta   90.00
_cell.angle_gamma   90.00
#
_symmetry.space_group_name_H-M   'P 1'
#
loop_
_entity.id
_entity.type
_entity.pdbx_description
1 polymer ?
#
loop_
_entity_poly.entity_id
_entity_poly.type
_entity_poly.pdbx_seq_one_letter_code
_entity_poly.pdbx_strand_id
1 'polypeptide(L)'
;DNRNIVLEVLKNEKEKFNRTLEKGLREFEKVTRDNKDLDASTSFRLYDTYGFPIELTIELAHEKGLNVDEEGFKEKFKAHQELSRTASAGQFKGGLSGNNEIETKYHTATHLLNAALKQVVSKDVHQKGSNITDERMRFDFSCDHKLTDEEKKQTEDLVNKWINEGLPVRVEEMKKEDAIASGAECMFIEKYPDIVTVYTIGDNVSKELCGGPHVKNTSCLLYTSDAADDLTRVD
;
A
#
# COMPACT_ATOMS: atom_id res chain seq x y z
N ASP A 1 -11.54 -27.50 -16.46
CA ASP A 1 -11.88 -28.00 -15.12
C ASP A 1 -11.23 -27.08 -14.09
N ASN A 2 -12.01 -26.23 -13.45
CA ASN A 2 -11.50 -25.21 -12.50
C ASN A 2 -10.95 -25.81 -11.19
N ARG A 3 -11.07 -27.13 -11.00
CA ARG A 3 -10.66 -27.82 -9.77
C ARG A 3 -9.15 -27.67 -9.49
N ASN A 4 -8.33 -27.81 -10.52
CA ASN A 4 -6.87 -27.72 -10.37
C ASN A 4 -6.45 -26.28 -10.02
N ILE A 5 -7.10 -25.28 -10.63
CA ILE A 5 -6.85 -23.85 -10.32
C ILE A 5 -7.22 -23.57 -8.85
N VAL A 6 -8.39 -24.04 -8.40
CA VAL A 6 -8.84 -23.88 -7.01
C VAL A 6 -7.87 -24.56 -6.02
N LEU A 7 -7.41 -25.77 -6.31
CA LEU A 7 -6.45 -26.49 -5.47
C LEU A 7 -5.10 -25.78 -5.40
N GLU A 8 -4.63 -25.21 -6.50
CA GLU A 8 -3.38 -24.45 -6.55
C GLU A 8 -3.48 -23.15 -5.75
N VAL A 9 -4.60 -22.41 -5.90
CA VAL A 9 -4.87 -21.21 -5.10
C VAL A 9 -4.91 -21.53 -3.61
N LEU A 10 -5.63 -22.59 -3.22
CA LEU A 10 -5.70 -23.02 -1.81
C LEU A 10 -4.34 -23.44 -1.25
N LYS A 11 -3.51 -24.12 -2.05
CA LYS A 11 -2.16 -24.50 -1.65
C LYS A 11 -1.29 -23.26 -1.43
N ASN A 12 -1.32 -22.33 -2.35
CA ASN A 12 -0.56 -21.07 -2.26
C ASN A 12 -0.99 -20.22 -1.03
N GLU A 13 -2.29 -20.12 -0.78
CA GLU A 13 -2.81 -19.41 0.39
C GLU A 13 -2.43 -20.11 1.70
N LYS A 14 -2.46 -21.45 1.76
CA LYS A 14 -1.98 -22.21 2.91
C LYS A 14 -0.50 -21.96 3.19
N GLU A 15 0.34 -21.95 2.15
CA GLU A 15 1.77 -21.65 2.31
C GLU A 15 2.02 -20.25 2.82
N LYS A 16 1.30 -19.23 2.29
CA LYS A 16 1.38 -17.85 2.79
C LYS A 16 0.93 -17.75 4.25
N PHE A 17 -0.19 -18.38 4.58
CA PHE A 17 -0.70 -18.41 5.95
C PHE A 17 0.29 -19.03 6.93
N ASN A 18 0.90 -20.17 6.58
CA ASN A 18 1.90 -20.83 7.42
C ASN A 18 3.13 -19.93 7.65
N ARG A 19 3.64 -19.26 6.61
CA ARG A 19 4.75 -18.31 6.75
C ARG A 19 4.41 -17.13 7.67
N THR A 20 3.19 -16.64 7.59
CA THR A 20 2.69 -15.56 8.44
C THR A 20 2.61 -16.02 9.89
N LEU A 21 2.05 -17.19 10.14
CA LEU A 21 2.01 -17.83 11.46
C LEU A 21 3.40 -18.02 12.06
N GLU A 22 4.36 -18.55 11.30
CA GLU A 22 5.73 -18.73 11.77
C GLU A 22 6.40 -17.41 12.16
N LYS A 23 6.20 -16.36 11.38
CA LYS A 23 6.72 -15.02 11.70
C LYS A 23 6.09 -14.47 12.98
N GLY A 24 4.76 -14.56 13.09
CA GLY A 24 4.03 -14.14 14.28
C GLY A 24 4.44 -14.90 15.53
N LEU A 25 4.62 -16.21 15.44
CA LEU A 25 5.07 -17.06 16.56
C LEU A 25 6.47 -16.66 17.03
N ARG A 26 7.40 -16.42 16.11
CA ARG A 26 8.76 -15.96 16.47
C ARG A 26 8.72 -14.61 17.19
N GLU A 27 7.86 -13.71 16.77
CA GLU A 27 7.72 -12.39 17.41
C GLU A 27 7.03 -12.53 18.78
N PHE A 28 6.01 -13.37 18.90
CA PHE A 28 5.38 -13.72 20.15
C PHE A 28 6.40 -14.26 21.16
N GLU A 29 7.26 -15.19 20.76
CA GLU A 29 8.32 -15.74 21.62
C GLU A 29 9.31 -14.67 22.08
N LYS A 30 9.62 -13.68 21.23
CA LYS A 30 10.49 -12.55 21.62
C LYS A 30 9.84 -11.67 22.69
N VAL A 31 8.59 -11.26 22.47
CA VAL A 31 7.91 -10.34 23.39
C VAL A 31 7.51 -10.99 24.71
N THR A 32 7.40 -12.32 24.75
CA THR A 32 7.12 -13.09 25.98
C THR A 32 8.36 -13.63 26.68
N ARG A 33 9.57 -13.35 26.18
CA ARG A 33 10.82 -13.87 26.73
C ARG A 33 11.04 -13.50 28.20
N ASP A 34 10.63 -12.29 28.59
CA ASP A 34 10.82 -11.77 29.94
C ASP A 34 9.65 -12.13 30.90
N ASN A 35 8.77 -13.04 30.50
CA ASN A 35 7.58 -13.47 31.27
C ASN A 35 6.72 -12.30 31.74
N LYS A 36 6.52 -11.29 30.88
CA LYS A 36 5.63 -10.16 31.12
C LYS A 36 4.30 -10.35 30.43
N ASP A 37 3.23 -9.92 31.09
CA ASP A 37 1.91 -9.83 30.50
C ASP A 37 1.93 -8.98 29.21
N LEU A 38 1.08 -9.32 28.28
CA LEU A 38 0.98 -8.63 26.99
C LEU A 38 -0.04 -7.50 27.09
N ASP A 39 0.46 -6.27 26.94
CA ASP A 39 -0.41 -5.10 26.83
C ASP A 39 -1.15 -5.03 25.48
N ALA A 40 -2.15 -4.16 25.42
CA ALA A 40 -2.96 -3.94 24.22
C ALA A 40 -2.15 -3.57 22.99
N SER A 41 -1.06 -2.81 23.15
CA SER A 41 -0.21 -2.35 22.05
C SER A 41 0.60 -3.48 21.45
N THR A 42 1.16 -4.32 22.30
CA THR A 42 1.94 -5.50 21.90
C THR A 42 1.07 -6.53 21.20
N SER A 43 -0.11 -6.82 21.78
CA SER A 43 -1.08 -7.76 21.21
C SER A 43 -1.63 -7.27 19.87
N PHE A 44 -1.93 -5.96 19.77
CA PHE A 44 -2.38 -5.37 18.53
C PHE A 44 -1.28 -5.36 17.45
N ARG A 45 -0.01 -5.12 17.81
CA ARG A 45 1.12 -5.20 16.88
C ARG A 45 1.33 -6.62 16.34
N LEU A 46 1.19 -7.65 17.17
CA LEU A 46 1.24 -9.05 16.73
C LEU A 46 0.16 -9.32 15.68
N TYR A 47 -1.04 -8.82 15.90
CA TYR A 47 -2.17 -8.96 14.97
C TYR A 47 -1.97 -8.16 13.68
N ASP A 48 -1.73 -6.85 13.79
CA ASP A 48 -1.72 -5.90 12.65
C ASP A 48 -0.46 -6.04 11.79
N THR A 49 0.70 -6.12 12.42
CA THR A 49 2.00 -6.11 11.71
C THR A 49 2.43 -7.51 11.26
N TYR A 50 2.18 -8.51 12.09
CA TYR A 50 2.65 -9.88 11.84
C TYR A 50 1.53 -10.83 11.42
N GLY A 51 0.27 -10.36 11.36
CA GLY A 51 -0.87 -11.18 11.01
C GLY A 51 -1.15 -12.34 11.97
N PHE A 52 -0.66 -12.24 13.23
CA PHE A 52 -0.79 -13.30 14.21
C PHE A 52 -2.15 -13.21 14.91
N PRO A 53 -3.03 -14.22 14.81
CA PRO A 53 -4.39 -14.16 15.36
C PRO A 53 -4.38 -13.90 16.87
N ILE A 54 -5.30 -13.05 17.32
CA ILE A 54 -5.41 -12.70 18.75
C ILE A 54 -5.78 -13.92 19.59
N GLU A 55 -6.58 -14.83 19.06
CA GLU A 55 -6.97 -16.07 19.71
C GLU A 55 -5.76 -16.93 20.04
N LEU A 56 -4.82 -17.07 19.08
CA LEU A 56 -3.57 -17.79 19.31
C LEU A 56 -2.65 -17.03 20.29
N THR A 57 -2.64 -15.71 20.25
CA THR A 57 -1.89 -14.88 21.20
C THR A 57 -2.37 -15.14 22.63
N ILE A 58 -3.68 -15.21 22.87
CA ILE A 58 -4.30 -15.47 24.17
C ILE A 58 -3.98 -16.90 24.63
N GLU A 59 -4.19 -17.90 23.78
CA GLU A 59 -3.96 -19.29 24.09
C GLU A 59 -2.50 -19.56 24.50
N LEU A 60 -1.55 -19.11 23.69
CA LEU A 60 -0.13 -19.29 23.96
C LEU A 60 0.37 -18.46 25.16
N ALA A 61 -0.21 -17.28 25.42
CA ALA A 61 0.09 -16.51 26.61
C ALA A 61 -0.37 -17.24 27.88
N HIS A 62 -1.59 -17.79 27.87
CA HIS A 62 -2.12 -18.61 28.97
C HIS A 62 -1.27 -19.85 29.26
N GLU A 63 -0.80 -20.53 28.21
CA GLU A 63 0.12 -21.69 28.37
C GLU A 63 1.42 -21.30 29.09
N LYS A 64 1.88 -20.06 28.89
CA LYS A 64 3.06 -19.48 29.56
C LYS A 64 2.74 -18.87 30.94
N GLY A 65 1.46 -18.88 31.37
CA GLY A 65 1.00 -18.25 32.61
C GLY A 65 0.97 -16.71 32.54
N LEU A 66 0.86 -16.14 31.35
CA LEU A 66 0.81 -14.70 31.08
C LEU A 66 -0.62 -14.27 30.79
N ASN A 67 -0.95 -13.02 31.12
CA ASN A 67 -2.23 -12.39 30.79
C ASN A 67 -2.10 -11.54 29.53
N VAL A 68 -3.21 -11.39 28.82
CA VAL A 68 -3.35 -10.53 27.67
C VAL A 68 -4.40 -9.46 27.95
N ASP A 69 -4.11 -8.20 27.66
CA ASP A 69 -5.08 -7.12 27.74
C ASP A 69 -6.04 -7.16 26.54
N GLU A 70 -7.06 -8.03 26.65
CA GLU A 70 -8.05 -8.24 25.60
C GLU A 70 -8.96 -7.04 25.40
N GLU A 71 -9.31 -6.30 26.46
CA GLU A 71 -10.19 -5.14 26.33
C GLU A 71 -9.47 -4.00 25.62
N GLY A 72 -8.25 -3.69 26.02
CA GLY A 72 -7.43 -2.70 25.32
C GLY A 72 -7.12 -3.10 23.88
N PHE A 73 -6.96 -4.41 23.59
CA PHE A 73 -6.85 -4.89 22.20
C PHE A 73 -8.14 -4.59 21.40
N LYS A 74 -9.34 -4.88 21.95
CA LYS A 74 -10.62 -4.62 21.29
C LYS A 74 -10.82 -3.13 20.99
N GLU A 75 -10.42 -2.27 21.91
CA GLU A 75 -10.47 -0.81 21.72
C GLU A 75 -9.56 -0.37 20.56
N LYS A 76 -8.31 -0.84 20.54
CA LYS A 76 -7.37 -0.55 19.44
C LYS A 76 -7.86 -1.10 18.10
N PHE A 77 -8.37 -2.31 18.10
CA PHE A 77 -8.93 -2.94 16.91
C PHE A 77 -10.13 -2.15 16.36
N LYS A 78 -11.04 -1.72 17.24
CA LYS A 78 -12.19 -0.88 16.86
C LYS A 78 -11.74 0.49 16.33
N ALA A 79 -10.78 1.14 16.96
CA ALA A 79 -10.22 2.40 16.49
C ALA A 79 -9.56 2.24 15.11
N HIS A 80 -8.81 1.14 14.89
CA HIS A 80 -8.23 0.82 13.60
C HIS A 80 -9.29 0.54 12.52
N GLN A 81 -10.36 -0.18 12.86
CA GLN A 81 -11.49 -0.39 11.96
C GLN A 81 -12.21 0.92 11.61
N GLU A 82 -12.40 1.82 12.57
CA GLU A 82 -13.02 3.12 12.35
C GLU A 82 -12.14 4.02 11.47
N LEU A 83 -10.82 4.03 11.68
CA LEU A 83 -9.86 4.70 10.81
C LEU A 83 -9.91 4.13 9.38
N SER A 84 -9.95 2.82 9.23
CA SER A 84 -10.09 2.17 7.93
C SER A 84 -11.45 2.48 7.26
N ARG A 85 -12.53 2.52 8.04
CA ARG A 85 -13.88 2.87 7.54
C ARG A 85 -14.01 4.33 7.17
N THR A 86 -13.46 5.24 7.96
CA THR A 86 -13.48 6.68 7.66
C THR A 86 -12.55 7.02 6.51
N ALA A 87 -11.43 6.33 6.36
CA ALA A 87 -10.59 6.41 5.17
C ALA A 87 -11.32 5.88 3.91
N SER A 88 -12.28 4.97 4.08
CA SER A 88 -13.09 4.40 2.97
C SER A 88 -14.41 5.13 2.73
N ALA A 89 -14.88 5.96 3.68
CA ALA A 89 -16.15 6.67 3.58
C ALA A 89 -15.98 8.00 2.84
N GLY A 90 -16.02 7.96 1.51
CA GLY A 90 -16.29 9.13 0.68
C GLY A 90 -15.15 9.74 -0.11
N GLN A 91 -13.91 9.36 0.11
CA GLN A 91 -12.79 9.66 -0.78
C GLN A 91 -11.73 8.56 -0.65
N PHE A 92 -11.43 7.90 -1.75
CA PHE A 92 -10.25 7.03 -1.84
C PHE A 92 -9.00 7.91 -1.75
N LYS A 93 -8.38 7.98 -0.56
CA LYS A 93 -7.23 8.86 -0.30
C LYS A 93 -5.89 8.31 -0.78
N GLY A 94 -5.86 7.32 -1.66
CA GLY A 94 -4.61 6.82 -2.25
C GLY A 94 -3.54 6.36 -1.25
N GLY A 95 -3.94 5.93 -0.04
CA GLY A 95 -3.00 5.49 1.00
C GLY A 95 -2.34 6.61 1.81
N LEU A 96 -2.80 7.86 1.66
CA LEU A 96 -2.30 9.03 2.40
C LEU A 96 -2.73 9.00 3.87
N SER A 97 -1.79 9.24 4.78
CA SER A 97 -2.06 9.44 6.21
C SER A 97 -2.59 10.85 6.51
N GLY A 98 -2.23 11.85 5.70
CA GLY A 98 -2.60 13.25 5.81
C GLY A 98 -2.66 13.96 4.46
N ASN A 99 -2.52 15.28 4.46
CA ASN A 99 -2.52 16.13 3.26
C ASN A 99 -1.41 17.20 3.34
N ASN A 100 -0.27 16.88 3.92
CA ASN A 100 0.86 17.79 3.94
C ASN A 100 1.59 17.85 2.59
N GLU A 101 2.53 18.76 2.45
CA GLU A 101 3.26 18.97 1.19
C GLU A 101 4.10 17.74 0.79
N ILE A 102 4.72 17.07 1.76
CA ILE A 102 5.57 15.88 1.52
C ILE A 102 4.71 14.72 1.05
N GLU A 103 3.62 14.42 1.73
CA GLU A 103 2.68 13.37 1.34
C GLU A 103 2.07 13.63 -0.05
N THR A 104 1.77 14.89 -0.39
CA THR A 104 1.30 15.28 -1.73
C THR A 104 2.35 14.99 -2.81
N LYS A 105 3.64 15.26 -2.52
CA LYS A 105 4.77 14.92 -3.40
C LYS A 105 4.87 13.40 -3.56
N TYR A 106 4.91 12.66 -2.47
CA TYR A 106 4.97 11.20 -2.51
C TYR A 106 3.78 10.58 -3.24
N HIS A 107 2.58 11.13 -3.09
CA HIS A 107 1.40 10.65 -3.81
C HIS A 107 1.55 10.83 -5.32
N THR A 108 2.12 11.94 -5.77
CA THR A 108 2.41 12.13 -7.20
C THR A 108 3.52 11.17 -7.65
N ALA A 109 4.54 10.93 -6.81
CA ALA A 109 5.59 9.97 -7.11
C ALA A 109 5.06 8.54 -7.26
N THR A 110 4.02 8.12 -6.51
CA THR A 110 3.41 6.78 -6.70
C THR A 110 2.81 6.60 -8.08
N HIS A 111 2.19 7.63 -8.65
CA HIS A 111 1.65 7.58 -10.02
C HIS A 111 2.76 7.47 -11.07
N LEU A 112 3.86 8.21 -10.90
CA LEU A 112 5.03 8.08 -11.78
C LEU A 112 5.65 6.68 -11.66
N LEU A 113 5.78 6.17 -10.44
CA LEU A 113 6.33 4.83 -10.20
C LEU A 113 5.46 3.74 -10.82
N ASN A 114 4.14 3.81 -10.67
CA ASN A 114 3.20 2.88 -11.30
C ASN A 114 3.35 2.88 -12.82
N ALA A 115 3.40 4.06 -13.43
CA ALA A 115 3.59 4.21 -14.87
C ALA A 115 4.95 3.66 -15.35
N ALA A 116 6.02 3.92 -14.59
CA ALA A 116 7.37 3.44 -14.92
C ALA A 116 7.47 1.91 -14.82
N LEU A 117 6.94 1.32 -13.75
CA LEU A 117 6.89 -0.14 -13.59
C LEU A 117 6.12 -0.82 -14.73
N LYS A 118 5.00 -0.25 -15.15
CA LYS A 118 4.24 -0.76 -16.29
C LYS A 118 5.01 -0.69 -17.59
N GLN A 119 5.82 0.33 -17.78
CA GLN A 119 6.61 0.51 -18.99
C GLN A 119 7.86 -0.37 -19.01
N VAL A 120 8.52 -0.53 -17.86
CA VAL A 120 9.81 -1.25 -17.76
C VAL A 120 9.62 -2.74 -17.52
N VAL A 121 8.71 -3.12 -16.62
CA VAL A 121 8.55 -4.50 -16.18
C VAL A 121 7.47 -5.23 -16.98
N SER A 122 6.22 -4.80 -16.83
CA SER A 122 5.08 -5.40 -17.56
C SER A 122 3.85 -4.51 -17.46
N LYS A 123 3.04 -4.49 -18.52
CA LYS A 123 1.71 -3.85 -18.53
C LYS A 123 0.74 -4.46 -17.52
N ASP A 124 1.01 -5.68 -17.06
CA ASP A 124 0.22 -6.41 -16.06
C ASP A 124 0.59 -6.07 -14.62
N VAL A 125 1.52 -5.13 -14.42
CA VAL A 125 1.78 -4.55 -13.11
C VAL A 125 0.56 -3.73 -12.69
N HIS A 126 0.02 -4.06 -11.51
CA HIS A 126 -1.10 -3.35 -10.90
C HIS A 126 -0.76 -2.99 -9.46
N GLN A 127 -1.05 -1.77 -9.07
CA GLN A 127 -0.96 -1.36 -7.68
C GLN A 127 -1.88 -2.24 -6.81
N LYS A 128 -1.37 -2.75 -5.69
CA LYS A 128 -2.10 -3.53 -4.70
C LYS A 128 -2.39 -2.74 -3.43
N GLY A 129 -1.57 -1.74 -3.15
CA GLY A 129 -1.71 -0.86 -2.02
C GLY A 129 -0.66 0.24 -2.04
N SER A 130 -0.81 1.19 -1.14
CA SER A 130 0.20 2.20 -0.82
C SER A 130 0.03 2.65 0.62
N ASN A 131 1.13 3.08 1.23
CA ASN A 131 1.12 3.76 2.52
C ASN A 131 2.08 4.93 2.42
N ILE A 132 1.55 6.14 2.58
CA ILE A 132 2.26 7.40 2.41
C ILE A 132 2.17 8.18 3.71
N THR A 133 3.32 8.49 4.28
CA THR A 133 3.50 9.34 5.45
C THR A 133 4.49 10.46 5.10
N ASP A 134 4.73 11.38 6.01
CA ASP A 134 5.75 12.42 5.85
C ASP A 134 7.20 11.88 5.92
N GLU A 135 7.38 10.67 6.45
CA GLU A 135 8.68 10.03 6.59
C GLU A 135 9.02 9.11 5.43
N ARG A 136 8.00 8.46 4.82
CA ARG A 136 8.21 7.44 3.80
C ARG A 136 6.99 7.21 2.91
N MET A 137 7.27 6.63 1.75
CA MET A 137 6.29 6.09 0.84
C MET A 137 6.51 4.58 0.67
N ARG A 138 5.45 3.79 0.78
CA ARG A 138 5.42 2.37 0.39
C ARG A 138 4.45 2.19 -0.76
N PHE A 139 4.86 1.45 -1.77
CA PHE A 139 4.06 1.13 -2.95
C PHE A 139 4.07 -0.39 -3.17
N ASP A 140 2.92 -1.01 -3.00
CA ASP A 140 2.75 -2.45 -3.17
C ASP A 140 2.16 -2.71 -4.57
N PHE A 141 2.76 -3.60 -5.33
CA PHE A 141 2.32 -3.92 -6.69
C PHE A 141 2.43 -5.41 -7.00
N SER A 142 1.68 -5.86 -8.02
CA SER A 142 1.78 -7.23 -8.52
C SER A 142 2.96 -7.36 -9.49
N CYS A 143 3.78 -8.39 -9.26
CA CYS A 143 4.82 -8.80 -10.20
C CYS A 143 4.95 -10.33 -10.12
N ASP A 144 5.24 -11.00 -11.20
CA ASP A 144 5.41 -12.45 -11.29
C ASP A 144 6.81 -12.91 -10.88
N HIS A 145 7.75 -11.97 -10.77
CA HIS A 145 9.13 -12.21 -10.36
C HIS A 145 9.65 -11.11 -9.44
N LYS A 146 10.78 -11.34 -8.79
CA LYS A 146 11.51 -10.31 -8.07
C LYS A 146 12.20 -9.39 -9.09
N LEU A 147 12.02 -8.06 -8.97
CA LEU A 147 12.65 -7.11 -9.87
C LEU A 147 14.17 -7.31 -9.90
N THR A 148 14.71 -7.36 -11.09
CA THR A 148 16.16 -7.34 -11.33
C THR A 148 16.73 -5.97 -11.01
N ASP A 149 18.04 -5.88 -10.79
CA ASP A 149 18.69 -4.60 -10.52
C ASP A 149 18.66 -3.67 -11.75
N GLU A 150 18.60 -4.26 -12.96
CA GLU A 150 18.42 -3.52 -14.21
C GLU A 150 17.01 -2.91 -14.30
N GLU A 151 15.96 -3.66 -13.98
CA GLU A 151 14.59 -3.15 -13.97
C GLU A 151 14.38 -2.06 -12.94
N LYS A 152 14.97 -2.21 -11.75
CA LYS A 152 14.95 -1.16 -10.71
C LYS A 152 15.60 0.11 -11.24
N LYS A 153 16.82 -0.02 -11.81
CA LYS A 153 17.54 1.12 -12.34
C LYS A 153 16.81 1.80 -13.49
N GLN A 154 16.26 1.05 -14.42
CA GLN A 154 15.49 1.60 -15.53
C GLN A 154 14.21 2.31 -15.04
N THR A 155 13.54 1.75 -14.03
CA THR A 155 12.37 2.36 -13.41
C THR A 155 12.74 3.68 -12.73
N GLU A 156 13.81 3.71 -11.96
CA GLU A 156 14.34 4.90 -11.32
C GLU A 156 14.73 5.98 -12.35
N ASP A 157 15.52 5.60 -13.35
CA ASP A 157 15.97 6.51 -14.41
C ASP A 157 14.77 7.13 -15.14
N LEU A 158 13.71 6.34 -15.38
CA LEU A 158 12.51 6.81 -16.06
C LEU A 158 11.69 7.78 -15.20
N VAL A 159 11.51 7.49 -13.91
CA VAL A 159 10.84 8.39 -12.96
C VAL A 159 11.61 9.70 -12.86
N ASN A 160 12.92 9.64 -12.67
CA ASN A 160 13.78 10.83 -12.57
C ASN A 160 13.78 11.67 -13.86
N LYS A 161 13.73 11.01 -15.03
CA LYS A 161 13.53 11.69 -16.32
C LYS A 161 12.25 12.51 -16.33
N TRP A 162 11.10 11.94 -15.96
CA TRP A 162 9.81 12.65 -15.94
C TRP A 162 9.75 13.77 -14.90
N ILE A 163 10.45 13.60 -13.77
CA ILE A 163 10.61 14.65 -12.75
C ILE A 163 11.39 15.83 -13.34
N ASN A 164 12.50 15.55 -14.02
CA ASN A 164 13.37 16.58 -14.61
C ASN A 164 12.71 17.27 -15.83
N GLU A 165 11.86 16.57 -16.57
CA GLU A 165 11.09 17.15 -17.67
C GLU A 165 10.03 18.16 -17.20
N GLY A 166 9.65 18.16 -15.93
CA GLY A 166 8.70 19.12 -15.38
C GLY A 166 7.32 18.97 -16.01
N LEU A 167 6.78 17.75 -16.01
CA LEU A 167 5.50 17.45 -16.66
C LEU A 167 4.32 18.10 -15.90
N PRO A 168 3.34 18.69 -16.61
CA PRO A 168 2.15 19.25 -15.97
C PRO A 168 1.28 18.12 -15.40
N VAL A 169 0.71 18.37 -14.22
CA VAL A 169 -0.31 17.52 -13.60
C VAL A 169 -1.64 18.21 -13.74
N ARG A 170 -2.53 17.63 -14.54
CA ARG A 170 -3.88 18.15 -14.79
C ARG A 170 -4.89 17.37 -13.98
N VAL A 171 -5.94 18.06 -13.55
CA VAL A 171 -7.05 17.47 -12.80
C VAL A 171 -8.36 17.80 -13.51
N GLU A 172 -9.21 16.81 -13.69
CA GLU A 172 -10.52 16.94 -14.33
C GLU A 172 -11.55 16.15 -13.55
N GLU A 173 -12.74 16.71 -13.40
CA GLU A 173 -13.91 16.02 -12.88
C GLU A 173 -14.80 15.56 -14.02
N MET A 174 -15.18 14.30 -14.03
CA MET A 174 -16.03 13.73 -15.07
C MET A 174 -16.85 12.56 -14.54
N LYS A 175 -17.79 12.07 -15.35
CA LYS A 175 -18.50 10.84 -15.03
C LYS A 175 -17.54 9.65 -15.04
N LYS A 176 -17.75 8.72 -14.13
CA LYS A 176 -16.94 7.49 -14.02
C LYS A 176 -16.87 6.72 -15.35
N GLU A 177 -17.99 6.63 -16.07
CA GLU A 177 -18.06 5.96 -17.37
C GLU A 177 -17.18 6.65 -18.42
N ASP A 178 -17.19 7.98 -18.46
CA ASP A 178 -16.39 8.78 -19.37
C ASP A 178 -14.88 8.66 -19.02
N ALA A 179 -14.56 8.66 -17.73
CA ALA A 179 -13.19 8.44 -17.26
C ALA A 179 -12.63 7.10 -17.73
N ILE A 180 -13.39 6.02 -17.55
CA ILE A 180 -13.02 4.67 -18.00
C ILE A 180 -12.89 4.62 -19.53
N ALA A 181 -13.85 5.18 -20.25
CA ALA A 181 -13.83 5.25 -21.70
C ALA A 181 -12.64 6.04 -22.25
N SER A 182 -12.14 7.03 -21.47
CA SER A 182 -10.95 7.81 -21.82
C SER A 182 -9.63 7.09 -21.51
N GLY A 183 -9.67 5.84 -21.01
CA GLY A 183 -8.51 5.03 -20.68
C GLY A 183 -7.87 5.38 -19.33
N ALA A 184 -8.60 6.07 -18.45
CA ALA A 184 -8.10 6.33 -17.10
C ALA A 184 -8.06 5.03 -16.29
N GLU A 185 -6.95 4.79 -15.63
CA GLU A 185 -6.78 3.61 -14.77
C GLU A 185 -7.53 3.80 -13.45
N CYS A 186 -8.10 2.71 -12.94
CA CYS A 186 -8.75 2.69 -11.65
C CYS A 186 -8.46 1.38 -10.92
N MET A 187 -8.15 1.46 -9.62
CA MET A 187 -7.85 0.26 -8.83
C MET A 187 -9.08 -0.53 -8.39
N PHE A 188 -10.18 0.17 -8.07
CA PHE A 188 -11.38 -0.44 -7.49
C PHE A 188 -12.63 0.25 -8.03
N ILE A 189 -13.05 -0.08 -9.25
CA ILE A 189 -14.19 0.56 -9.95
C ILE A 189 -15.44 0.66 -9.08
N GLU A 190 -15.74 -0.36 -8.27
CA GLU A 190 -16.93 -0.42 -7.42
C GLU A 190 -16.95 0.60 -6.27
N LYS A 191 -15.77 1.12 -5.88
CA LYS A 191 -15.64 2.05 -4.75
C LYS A 191 -15.75 3.53 -5.14
N TYR A 192 -15.76 3.82 -6.44
CA TYR A 192 -15.81 5.22 -6.90
C TYR A 192 -17.26 5.69 -7.09
N PRO A 193 -17.57 6.96 -6.74
CA PRO A 193 -18.86 7.59 -7.01
C PRO A 193 -19.08 7.79 -8.51
N ASP A 194 -20.28 8.26 -8.90
CA ASP A 194 -20.63 8.49 -10.30
C ASP A 194 -19.81 9.63 -10.94
N ILE A 195 -19.43 10.64 -10.15
CA ILE A 195 -18.51 11.70 -10.55
C ILE A 195 -17.17 11.41 -9.89
N VAL A 196 -16.13 11.37 -10.70
CA VAL A 196 -14.75 11.03 -10.30
C VAL A 196 -13.78 12.12 -10.69
N THR A 197 -12.71 12.22 -9.94
CA THR A 197 -11.57 13.07 -10.27
C THR A 197 -10.52 12.22 -11.00
N VAL A 198 -10.08 12.70 -12.15
CA VAL A 198 -9.03 12.08 -12.97
C VAL A 198 -7.80 12.99 -12.95
N TYR A 199 -6.68 12.43 -12.58
CA TYR A 199 -5.37 13.08 -12.65
C TYR A 199 -4.61 12.56 -13.87
N THR A 200 -4.06 13.49 -14.65
CA THR A 200 -3.24 13.20 -15.83
C THR A 200 -1.88 13.84 -15.67
N ILE A 201 -0.81 13.05 -15.73
CA ILE A 201 0.58 13.51 -15.68
C ILE A 201 1.17 13.46 -17.09
N GLY A 202 1.61 14.62 -17.59
CA GLY A 202 2.03 14.74 -18.99
C GLY A 202 0.89 14.42 -19.94
N ASP A 203 1.22 14.15 -21.20
CA ASP A 203 0.21 13.76 -22.20
C ASP A 203 -0.02 12.25 -22.27
N ASN A 204 0.99 11.43 -21.89
CA ASN A 204 0.95 9.99 -22.05
C ASN A 204 1.68 9.22 -20.93
N VAL A 205 1.94 9.83 -19.78
CA VAL A 205 2.69 9.18 -18.69
C VAL A 205 1.75 8.44 -17.75
N SER A 206 0.81 9.16 -17.14
CA SER A 206 -0.17 8.56 -16.24
C SER A 206 -1.51 9.24 -16.38
N LYS A 207 -2.60 8.46 -16.36
CA LYS A 207 -3.98 8.95 -16.29
C LYS A 207 -4.76 8.02 -15.38
N GLU A 208 -5.11 8.50 -14.19
CA GLU A 208 -5.66 7.66 -13.13
C GLU A 208 -6.84 8.33 -12.42
N LEU A 209 -7.83 7.51 -12.01
CA LEU A 209 -8.86 7.93 -11.09
C LEU A 209 -8.23 8.04 -9.69
N CYS A 210 -8.18 9.24 -9.15
CA CYS A 210 -7.58 9.47 -7.84
C CYS A 210 -8.30 10.59 -7.08
N GLY A 211 -8.50 10.39 -5.78
CA GLY A 211 -9.14 11.39 -4.90
C GLY A 211 -8.17 12.17 -4.01
N GLY A 212 -6.87 11.91 -4.13
CA GLY A 212 -5.85 12.55 -3.31
C GLY A 212 -5.30 13.84 -3.92
N PRO A 213 -4.62 14.69 -3.12
CA PRO A 213 -3.93 15.84 -3.67
C PRO A 213 -2.68 15.42 -4.44
N HIS A 214 -2.37 16.19 -5.49
CA HIS A 214 -1.15 16.05 -6.27
C HIS A 214 -0.46 17.40 -6.47
N VAL A 215 0.85 17.37 -6.75
CA VAL A 215 1.57 18.57 -7.16
C VAL A 215 1.11 19.05 -8.54
N LYS A 216 1.30 20.31 -8.85
CA LYS A 216 0.90 20.89 -10.15
C LYS A 216 1.85 20.53 -11.29
N ASN A 217 3.08 20.15 -10.95
CA ASN A 217 4.14 19.85 -11.90
C ASN A 217 5.12 18.85 -11.28
N THR A 218 5.64 17.89 -12.07
CA THR A 218 6.56 16.87 -11.56
C THR A 218 7.88 17.45 -11.07
N SER A 219 8.32 18.61 -11.55
CA SER A 219 9.52 19.30 -11.02
C SER A 219 9.40 19.71 -9.54
N CYS A 220 8.18 19.77 -8.98
CA CYS A 220 8.00 19.99 -7.55
C CYS A 220 8.55 18.86 -6.68
N LEU A 221 8.85 17.69 -7.28
CA LEU A 221 9.45 16.53 -6.60
C LEU A 221 10.96 16.67 -6.43
N LEU A 222 11.64 17.56 -7.15
CA LEU A 222 13.10 17.74 -7.11
C LEU A 222 13.67 18.16 -5.74
N TYR A 223 12.83 18.65 -4.84
CA TYR A 223 13.24 19.10 -3.51
C TYR A 223 13.01 18.09 -2.39
N THR A 224 12.64 16.86 -2.71
CA THR A 224 12.70 15.75 -1.77
C THR A 224 14.12 15.21 -1.83
N SER A 225 14.96 15.54 -0.84
CA SER A 225 16.25 14.88 -0.70
C SER A 225 16.05 13.38 -0.69
N ASP A 226 16.69 12.66 -1.62
CA ASP A 226 16.75 11.20 -1.71
C ASP A 226 15.41 10.45 -1.98
N ALA A 227 14.45 11.06 -2.70
CA ALA A 227 13.25 10.34 -3.14
C ALA A 227 13.56 9.11 -4.00
N ALA A 228 14.72 9.07 -4.66
CA ALA A 228 15.16 7.94 -5.46
C ALA A 228 15.66 6.76 -4.61
N ASP A 229 16.32 7.01 -3.48
CA ASP A 229 16.80 5.94 -2.59
C ASP A 229 15.66 5.22 -1.85
N ASP A 230 14.53 5.92 -1.59
CA ASP A 230 13.35 5.32 -0.98
C ASP A 230 12.46 4.54 -2.00
N LEU A 231 12.56 4.84 -3.30
CA LEU A 231 11.82 4.14 -4.36
C LEU A 231 12.34 2.71 -4.63
N THR A 232 13.56 2.38 -4.21
CA THR A 232 14.23 1.11 -4.54
C THR A 232 14.21 0.06 -3.45
N ARG A 233 13.66 0.33 -2.26
CA ARG A 233 13.45 -0.70 -1.23
C ARG A 233 12.23 -1.55 -1.54
N VAL A 234 12.45 -2.55 -2.39
CA VAL A 234 11.54 -3.70 -2.58
C VAL A 234 12.01 -4.78 -1.60
N ASP A 235 11.30 -4.90 -0.47
CA ASP A 235 11.45 -6.04 0.46
C ASP A 235 10.61 -7.23 0.01
#